data_336a780d5583979c1c92d684f2ef9cc6
#
_entry.id   336a780d5583979c1c92d684f2ef9cc6
#
_cell.length_a   1.000
_cell.length_b   1.000
_cell.length_c   1.000
_cell.angle_alpha   90.00
_cell.angle_beta   90.00
_cell.angle_gamma   90.00
#
_symmetry.space_group_name_H-M   'P 1'
#
loop_
_entity.id
_entity.type
_entity.pdbx_description
1 polymer ?
#
loop_
_entity_poly.entity_id
_entity_poly.type
_entity_poly.pdbx_seq_one_letter_code
_entity_poly.pdbx_strand_id
1 'polypeptide(L)'
;MRPVTVMTIFGTRPEAIKMCPLVQELANREGIESLCCVTAQHRQMLDSVLEVFQVKPDWDLDIMTPRQTLSTITSKCLTGMDEAIDALKPDMILVHGDTSTTFAGALSAFYHQVSVGHVEAGLRTYDKYSPFPEEMNRKLVSAIADLYFCPTANNRANLEREGITKGLFVTGNTVIDALKTTVRPDYRFSTEELNQLPYGEKKIVLVTCHRRENYGEPMKNIMLALRQIAEENRDVELVYPVHLSPVVREAVDTYLRGAPRVHLIDPLPADEMHNLMARSYLVLTDSGGLQEEAPALGKPVLVMRRETERPEAVEAGTVKLCGVIQDDIVTMAERLIRDKSAYDAMAHAVNPYGDGHACRRIADAIEWKFGLRRDRPAEFGV
;
A
#
# COMPACT_ATOMS: atom_id res chain seq x y z
N MET A 1 -25.48 -21.50 -15.62
CA MET A 1 -24.14 -21.25 -16.17
C MET A 1 -23.15 -21.67 -15.10
N ARG A 2 -21.96 -22.16 -15.45
CA ARG A 2 -20.90 -22.36 -14.47
C ARG A 2 -20.45 -21.00 -13.91
N PRO A 3 -19.98 -20.92 -12.68
CA PRO A 3 -19.38 -19.68 -12.19
C PRO A 3 -18.15 -19.30 -13.04
N VAL A 4 -17.85 -18.00 -13.05
CA VAL A 4 -16.62 -17.46 -13.64
C VAL A 4 -15.49 -17.66 -12.64
N THR A 5 -14.47 -18.39 -13.00
CA THR A 5 -13.33 -18.67 -12.11
C THR A 5 -12.30 -17.56 -12.23
N VAL A 6 -12.09 -16.80 -11.15
CA VAL A 6 -11.14 -15.69 -11.05
C VAL A 6 -10.02 -16.05 -10.11
N MET A 7 -8.79 -16.13 -10.63
CA MET A 7 -7.59 -16.45 -9.82
C MET A 7 -6.80 -15.17 -9.52
N THR A 8 -6.66 -14.86 -8.24
CA THR A 8 -5.88 -13.72 -7.75
C THR A 8 -4.46 -14.16 -7.44
N ILE A 9 -3.45 -13.46 -7.99
CA ILE A 9 -2.04 -13.81 -7.83
C ILE A 9 -1.27 -12.71 -7.11
N PHE A 10 -0.51 -13.06 -6.07
CA PHE A 10 0.41 -12.15 -5.38
C PHE A 10 1.50 -12.94 -4.64
N GLY A 11 2.59 -12.25 -4.23
CA GLY A 11 3.73 -12.96 -3.62
C GLY A 11 4.43 -12.22 -2.49
N THR A 12 4.12 -10.95 -2.28
CA THR A 12 4.76 -10.11 -1.25
C THR A 12 3.75 -9.60 -0.24
N ARG A 13 4.23 -9.17 0.93
CA ARG A 13 3.39 -8.58 1.98
C ARG A 13 2.57 -7.37 1.48
N PRO A 14 3.15 -6.37 0.79
CA PRO A 14 2.38 -5.23 0.29
C PRO A 14 1.26 -5.60 -0.69
N GLU A 15 1.53 -6.57 -1.57
CA GLU A 15 0.51 -7.09 -2.48
C GLU A 15 -0.61 -7.79 -1.70
N ALA A 16 -0.27 -8.64 -0.74
CA ALA A 16 -1.25 -9.39 0.06
C ALA A 16 -2.20 -8.46 0.82
N ILE A 17 -1.70 -7.40 1.45
CA ILE A 17 -2.52 -6.40 2.16
C ILE A 17 -3.59 -5.82 1.23
N LYS A 18 -3.26 -5.57 -0.03
CA LYS A 18 -4.14 -4.95 -1.02
C LYS A 18 -5.04 -5.95 -1.74
N MET A 19 -4.60 -7.20 -1.86
CA MET A 19 -5.31 -8.24 -2.64
C MET A 19 -6.21 -9.13 -1.79
N CYS A 20 -5.90 -9.37 -0.52
CA CYS A 20 -6.75 -10.17 0.35
C CYS A 20 -8.19 -9.64 0.49
N PRO A 21 -8.45 -8.32 0.63
CA PRO A 21 -9.81 -7.79 0.60
C PRO A 21 -10.53 -8.08 -0.72
N LEU A 22 -9.81 -8.07 -1.84
CA LEU A 22 -10.38 -8.38 -3.15
C LEU A 22 -10.71 -9.86 -3.29
N VAL A 23 -9.86 -10.76 -2.78
CA VAL A 23 -10.16 -12.21 -2.70
C VAL A 23 -11.46 -12.45 -1.93
N GLN A 24 -11.63 -11.79 -0.78
CA GLN A 24 -12.84 -11.88 0.04
C GLN A 24 -14.08 -11.31 -0.67
N GLU A 25 -13.94 -10.14 -1.31
CA GLU A 25 -15.04 -9.53 -2.08
C GLU A 25 -15.51 -10.45 -3.21
N LEU A 26 -14.57 -11.04 -3.96
CA LEU A 26 -14.87 -11.98 -5.05
C LEU A 26 -15.54 -13.26 -4.53
N ALA A 27 -15.06 -13.80 -3.42
CA ALA A 27 -15.64 -15.00 -2.79
C ALA A 27 -17.11 -14.80 -2.32
N ASN A 28 -17.52 -13.54 -2.07
CA ASN A 28 -18.89 -13.19 -1.69
C ASN A 28 -19.82 -12.91 -2.89
N ARG A 29 -19.34 -13.07 -4.13
CA ARG A 29 -20.13 -12.79 -5.35
C ARG A 29 -20.79 -14.04 -5.90
N GLU A 30 -22.12 -13.99 -6.09
CA GLU A 30 -22.81 -15.05 -6.83
C GLU A 30 -22.31 -15.10 -8.28
N GLY A 31 -21.96 -16.28 -8.75
CA GLY A 31 -21.49 -16.49 -10.11
C GLY A 31 -19.98 -16.28 -10.32
N ILE A 32 -19.24 -15.98 -9.27
CA ILE A 32 -17.77 -15.95 -9.26
C ILE A 32 -17.23 -17.05 -8.35
N GLU A 33 -16.29 -17.82 -8.86
CA GLU A 33 -15.43 -18.71 -8.08
C GLU A 33 -14.10 -18.00 -7.86
N SER A 34 -13.82 -17.62 -6.63
CA SER A 34 -12.59 -16.90 -6.26
C SER A 34 -11.51 -17.87 -5.85
N LEU A 35 -10.39 -17.87 -6.56
CA LEU A 35 -9.21 -18.65 -6.26
C LEU A 35 -8.04 -17.74 -5.89
N CYS A 36 -7.21 -18.18 -4.95
CA CYS A 36 -6.03 -17.46 -4.49
C CYS A 36 -4.77 -18.28 -4.77
N CYS A 37 -3.86 -17.72 -5.56
CA CYS A 37 -2.55 -18.30 -5.83
C CYS A 37 -1.46 -17.39 -5.25
N VAL A 38 -0.55 -17.95 -4.45
CA VAL A 38 0.56 -17.19 -3.89
C VAL A 38 1.89 -17.71 -4.40
N THR A 39 2.83 -16.80 -4.70
CA THR A 39 4.20 -17.20 -5.04
C THR A 39 5.09 -17.35 -3.82
N ALA A 40 4.71 -16.72 -2.72
CA ALA A 40 5.45 -16.71 -1.45
C ALA A 40 6.92 -16.28 -1.62
N GLN A 41 7.14 -15.21 -2.39
CA GLN A 41 8.47 -14.60 -2.56
C GLN A 41 9.10 -14.17 -1.21
N HIS A 42 8.25 -13.82 -0.21
CA HIS A 42 8.64 -13.48 1.16
C HIS A 42 7.74 -14.23 2.15
N ARG A 43 8.01 -15.53 2.38
CA ARG A 43 7.14 -16.48 3.09
C ARG A 43 6.55 -15.95 4.41
N GLN A 44 7.39 -15.68 5.40
CA GLN A 44 6.90 -15.32 6.75
C GLN A 44 6.06 -14.05 6.79
N MET A 45 6.45 -13.04 6.02
CA MET A 45 5.70 -11.77 5.96
C MET A 45 4.38 -11.91 5.21
N LEU A 46 4.30 -12.82 4.25
CA LEU A 46 3.07 -13.10 3.51
C LEU A 46 2.08 -13.86 4.40
N ASP A 47 2.55 -14.91 5.06
CA ASP A 47 1.71 -15.78 5.90
C ASP A 47 1.01 -14.98 7.02
N SER A 48 1.71 -14.02 7.64
CA SER A 48 1.11 -13.16 8.66
C SER A 48 -0.06 -12.31 8.13
N VAL A 49 0.00 -11.85 6.89
CA VAL A 49 -1.11 -11.10 6.27
C VAL A 49 -2.27 -12.02 5.90
N LEU A 50 -1.97 -13.19 5.34
CA LEU A 50 -2.99 -14.19 5.02
C LEU A 50 -3.78 -14.59 6.28
N GLU A 51 -3.10 -14.74 7.43
CA GLU A 51 -3.73 -15.03 8.71
C GLU A 51 -4.65 -13.89 9.18
N VAL A 52 -4.17 -12.62 9.13
CA VAL A 52 -4.96 -11.44 9.50
C VAL A 52 -6.26 -11.34 8.70
N PHE A 53 -6.19 -11.61 7.38
CA PHE A 53 -7.35 -11.56 6.49
C PHE A 53 -8.10 -12.90 6.41
N GLN A 54 -7.64 -13.95 7.08
CA GLN A 54 -8.23 -15.29 7.02
C GLN A 54 -8.36 -15.82 5.57
N VAL A 55 -7.40 -15.50 4.72
CA VAL A 55 -7.31 -15.99 3.35
C VAL A 55 -6.42 -17.23 3.31
N LYS A 56 -6.94 -18.32 2.76
CA LYS A 56 -6.18 -19.54 2.54
C LYS A 56 -5.90 -19.68 1.04
N PRO A 57 -4.64 -19.76 0.62
CA PRO A 57 -4.32 -20.00 -0.78
C PRO A 57 -4.84 -21.37 -1.26
N ASP A 58 -5.37 -21.38 -2.48
CA ASP A 58 -5.75 -22.62 -3.20
C ASP A 58 -4.53 -23.24 -3.89
N TRP A 59 -3.53 -22.41 -4.22
CA TRP A 59 -2.27 -22.80 -4.81
C TRP A 59 -1.10 -22.00 -4.22
N ASP A 60 -0.03 -22.70 -3.88
CA ASP A 60 1.15 -22.09 -3.26
C ASP A 60 2.42 -22.57 -3.98
N LEU A 61 3.13 -21.63 -4.63
CA LEU A 61 4.34 -21.94 -5.40
C LEU A 61 5.60 -22.08 -4.55
N ASP A 62 5.61 -21.48 -3.36
CA ASP A 62 6.74 -21.51 -2.40
C ASP A 62 8.11 -21.26 -3.05
N ILE A 63 8.22 -20.19 -3.84
CA ILE A 63 9.42 -19.92 -4.65
C ILE A 63 10.60 -19.37 -3.86
N MET A 64 10.42 -19.04 -2.58
CA MET A 64 11.46 -18.38 -1.78
C MET A 64 12.70 -19.26 -1.63
N THR A 65 13.85 -18.71 -2.05
CA THR A 65 15.16 -19.32 -1.80
C THR A 65 16.20 -18.22 -1.51
N PRO A 66 17.27 -18.51 -0.71
CA PRO A 66 18.29 -17.52 -0.42
C PRO A 66 18.98 -16.98 -1.69
N ARG A 67 19.27 -15.68 -1.72
CA ARG A 67 20.04 -15.02 -2.78
C ARG A 67 19.44 -15.14 -4.20
N GLN A 68 18.13 -15.08 -4.31
CA GLN A 68 17.46 -15.11 -5.61
C GLN A 68 17.80 -13.87 -6.46
N THR A 69 18.03 -14.08 -7.75
CA THR A 69 18.08 -13.03 -8.77
C THR A 69 16.68 -12.76 -9.32
N LEU A 70 16.46 -11.61 -9.96
CA LEU A 70 15.21 -11.30 -10.66
C LEU A 70 14.88 -12.38 -11.70
N SER A 71 15.87 -12.86 -12.46
CA SER A 71 15.70 -13.93 -13.46
C SER A 71 15.25 -15.24 -12.82
N THR A 72 15.81 -15.61 -11.66
CA THR A 72 15.42 -16.83 -10.94
C THR A 72 13.98 -16.72 -10.43
N ILE A 73 13.59 -15.58 -9.85
CA ILE A 73 12.22 -15.33 -9.38
C ILE A 73 11.24 -15.45 -10.57
N THR A 74 11.51 -14.70 -11.64
CA THR A 74 10.64 -14.70 -12.84
C THR A 74 10.49 -16.10 -13.44
N SER A 75 11.58 -16.85 -13.59
CA SER A 75 11.53 -18.20 -14.16
C SER A 75 10.73 -19.17 -13.30
N LYS A 76 10.92 -19.14 -11.98
CA LYS A 76 10.15 -19.99 -11.04
C LYS A 76 8.67 -19.62 -11.04
N CYS A 77 8.35 -18.32 -11.04
CA CYS A 77 6.97 -17.86 -11.15
C CYS A 77 6.32 -18.35 -12.44
N LEU A 78 6.98 -18.19 -13.60
CA LEU A 78 6.44 -18.65 -14.88
C LEU A 78 6.14 -20.14 -14.86
N THR A 79 7.11 -20.98 -14.50
CA THR A 79 6.92 -22.44 -14.49
C THR A 79 5.82 -22.86 -13.50
N GLY A 80 5.81 -22.31 -12.28
CA GLY A 80 4.79 -22.67 -11.29
C GLY A 80 3.39 -22.15 -11.67
N MET A 81 3.31 -20.99 -12.36
CA MET A 81 2.03 -20.47 -12.86
C MET A 81 1.45 -21.33 -13.98
N ASP A 82 2.28 -21.89 -14.86
CA ASP A 82 1.82 -22.82 -15.89
C ASP A 82 1.09 -24.02 -15.27
N GLU A 83 1.69 -24.61 -14.23
CA GLU A 83 1.08 -25.73 -13.49
C GLU A 83 -0.23 -25.32 -12.81
N ALA A 84 -0.26 -24.14 -12.17
CA ALA A 84 -1.44 -23.64 -11.48
C ALA A 84 -2.60 -23.33 -12.46
N ILE A 85 -2.31 -22.70 -13.60
CA ILE A 85 -3.32 -22.39 -14.63
C ILE A 85 -3.88 -23.65 -15.25
N ASP A 86 -3.03 -24.63 -15.56
CA ASP A 86 -3.46 -25.91 -16.11
C ASP A 86 -4.34 -26.72 -15.16
N ALA A 87 -4.03 -26.66 -13.86
CA ALA A 87 -4.78 -27.37 -12.83
C ALA A 87 -6.13 -26.67 -12.50
N LEU A 88 -6.12 -25.36 -12.33
CA LEU A 88 -7.25 -24.57 -11.82
C LEU A 88 -8.13 -24.00 -12.92
N LYS A 89 -7.62 -23.87 -14.14
CA LYS A 89 -8.33 -23.41 -15.37
C LYS A 89 -9.15 -22.12 -15.15
N PRO A 90 -8.53 -21.04 -14.67
CA PRO A 90 -9.22 -19.78 -14.44
C PRO A 90 -9.71 -19.16 -15.77
N ASP A 91 -10.84 -18.44 -15.71
CA ASP A 91 -11.32 -17.61 -16.82
C ASP A 91 -10.63 -16.24 -16.82
N MET A 92 -10.14 -15.81 -15.68
CA MET A 92 -9.41 -14.55 -15.50
C MET A 92 -8.37 -14.66 -14.39
N ILE A 93 -7.24 -13.99 -14.61
CA ILE A 93 -6.19 -13.80 -13.61
C ILE A 93 -6.11 -12.32 -13.21
N LEU A 94 -6.05 -12.07 -11.90
CA LEU A 94 -5.79 -10.74 -11.34
C LEU A 94 -4.37 -10.68 -10.82
N VAL A 95 -3.62 -9.69 -11.28
CA VAL A 95 -2.28 -9.36 -10.81
C VAL A 95 -2.24 -7.95 -10.21
N HIS A 96 -1.30 -7.66 -9.34
CA HIS A 96 -1.27 -6.40 -8.60
C HIS A 96 0.06 -5.66 -8.77
N GLY A 97 -0.01 -4.38 -9.11
CA GLY A 97 1.13 -3.46 -9.06
C GLY A 97 2.23 -3.81 -10.07
N ASP A 98 3.43 -4.09 -9.58
CA ASP A 98 4.65 -4.00 -10.39
C ASP A 98 5.76 -4.99 -10.03
N THR A 99 5.45 -5.99 -9.22
CA THR A 99 6.45 -7.00 -8.84
C THR A 99 6.81 -7.95 -10.00
N SER A 100 7.89 -8.72 -9.84
CA SER A 100 8.21 -9.81 -10.77
C SER A 100 7.12 -10.88 -10.81
N THR A 101 6.40 -11.10 -9.69
CA THR A 101 5.21 -11.97 -9.62
C THR A 101 4.09 -11.44 -10.52
N THR A 102 3.83 -10.14 -10.48
CA THR A 102 2.82 -9.46 -11.31
C THR A 102 3.10 -9.68 -12.79
N PHE A 103 4.34 -9.42 -13.21
CA PHE A 103 4.76 -9.60 -14.60
C PHE A 103 4.69 -11.07 -15.03
N ALA A 104 5.26 -11.99 -14.25
CA ALA A 104 5.26 -13.41 -14.58
C ALA A 104 3.82 -13.99 -14.64
N GLY A 105 2.96 -13.62 -13.69
CA GLY A 105 1.56 -14.04 -13.68
C GLY A 105 0.78 -13.56 -14.90
N ALA A 106 0.95 -12.30 -15.31
CA ALA A 106 0.34 -11.77 -16.51
C ALA A 106 0.85 -12.44 -17.77
N LEU A 107 2.15 -12.72 -17.87
CA LEU A 107 2.76 -13.37 -19.03
C LEU A 107 2.31 -14.83 -19.17
N SER A 108 2.27 -15.61 -18.06
CA SER A 108 1.72 -16.97 -18.06
C SER A 108 0.25 -16.98 -18.47
N ALA A 109 -0.57 -16.09 -17.95
CA ALA A 109 -1.97 -15.95 -18.35
C ALA A 109 -2.11 -15.72 -19.86
N PHE A 110 -1.28 -14.83 -20.42
CA PHE A 110 -1.28 -14.56 -21.86
C PHE A 110 -0.92 -15.81 -22.68
N TYR A 111 0.06 -16.61 -22.26
CA TYR A 111 0.43 -17.85 -22.95
C TYR A 111 -0.70 -18.89 -22.95
N HIS A 112 -1.53 -18.90 -21.90
CA HIS A 112 -2.70 -19.78 -21.78
C HIS A 112 -3.99 -19.16 -22.35
N GLN A 113 -3.92 -17.96 -22.95
CA GLN A 113 -5.07 -17.21 -23.49
C GLN A 113 -6.15 -16.92 -22.41
N VAL A 114 -5.71 -16.75 -21.16
CA VAL A 114 -6.56 -16.36 -20.03
C VAL A 114 -6.57 -14.85 -19.90
N SER A 115 -7.75 -14.27 -19.67
CA SER A 115 -7.90 -12.81 -19.47
C SER A 115 -7.11 -12.32 -18.25
N VAL A 116 -6.53 -11.11 -18.36
CA VAL A 116 -5.73 -10.49 -17.31
C VAL A 116 -6.37 -9.18 -16.82
N GLY A 117 -6.56 -9.06 -15.51
CA GLY A 117 -6.90 -7.81 -14.84
C GLY A 117 -5.72 -7.29 -14.02
N HIS A 118 -5.34 -6.05 -14.24
CA HIS A 118 -4.24 -5.39 -13.55
C HIS A 118 -4.78 -4.46 -12.46
N VAL A 119 -4.62 -4.85 -11.21
CA VAL A 119 -4.97 -4.05 -10.03
C VAL A 119 -3.82 -3.09 -9.71
N GLU A 120 -4.13 -1.86 -9.33
CA GLU A 120 -3.17 -0.76 -9.16
C GLU A 120 -2.43 -0.43 -10.49
N ALA A 121 -3.20 -0.37 -11.57
CA ALA A 121 -2.70 -0.08 -12.90
C ALA A 121 -2.45 1.42 -13.13
N GLY A 122 -1.49 1.75 -13.98
CA GLY A 122 -1.30 3.10 -14.50
C GLY A 122 -0.34 4.00 -13.72
N LEU A 123 0.30 3.51 -12.66
CA LEU A 123 1.43 4.22 -12.03
C LEU A 123 2.59 4.33 -13.03
N ARG A 124 3.19 5.54 -13.17
CA ARG A 124 4.31 5.79 -14.07
C ARG A 124 5.30 6.78 -13.48
N THR A 125 6.58 6.50 -13.68
CA THR A 125 7.68 7.46 -13.47
C THR A 125 8.26 7.91 -14.80
N TYR A 126 8.03 7.16 -15.88
CA TYR A 126 8.60 7.33 -17.22
C TYR A 126 10.12 7.15 -17.28
N ASP A 127 10.76 6.77 -16.20
CA ASP A 127 12.16 6.34 -16.16
C ASP A 127 12.22 4.83 -15.94
N LYS A 128 12.59 4.07 -17.00
CA LYS A 128 12.61 2.60 -16.97
C LYS A 128 13.55 1.99 -15.92
N TYR A 129 14.43 2.78 -15.34
CA TYR A 129 15.38 2.36 -14.30
C TYR A 129 15.03 2.92 -12.90
N SER A 130 13.94 3.67 -12.76
CA SER A 130 13.55 4.26 -11.49
C SER A 130 12.01 4.28 -11.29
N PRO A 131 11.48 3.43 -10.39
CA PRO A 131 12.14 2.34 -9.67
C PRO A 131 12.47 1.16 -10.60
N PHE A 132 13.49 0.40 -10.24
CA PHE A 132 13.94 -0.76 -11.00
C PHE A 132 13.73 -2.05 -10.20
N PRO A 133 13.08 -3.09 -10.76
CA PRO A 133 12.57 -3.26 -12.14
C PRO A 133 11.11 -2.79 -12.35
N GLU A 134 10.50 -2.16 -11.35
CA GLU A 134 9.05 -1.96 -11.22
C GLU A 134 8.44 -1.18 -12.38
N GLU A 135 9.10 -0.10 -12.86
CA GLU A 135 8.55 0.70 -13.96
C GLU A 135 8.40 -0.10 -15.26
N MET A 136 9.36 -0.98 -15.54
CA MET A 136 9.26 -1.85 -16.72
C MET A 136 8.21 -2.94 -16.54
N ASN A 137 8.10 -3.53 -15.35
CA ASN A 137 7.04 -4.49 -15.06
C ASN A 137 5.67 -3.87 -15.30
N ARG A 138 5.41 -2.65 -14.82
CA ARG A 138 4.15 -1.91 -15.07
C ARG A 138 3.83 -1.81 -16.56
N LYS A 139 4.81 -1.39 -17.36
CA LYS A 139 4.64 -1.24 -18.83
C LYS A 139 4.36 -2.56 -19.53
N LEU A 140 5.10 -3.60 -19.18
CA LEU A 140 4.93 -4.93 -19.77
C LEU A 140 3.56 -5.52 -19.42
N VAL A 141 3.13 -5.42 -18.17
CA VAL A 141 1.80 -5.86 -17.74
C VAL A 141 0.72 -5.05 -18.43
N SER A 142 0.89 -3.74 -18.60
CA SER A 142 -0.08 -2.89 -19.31
C SER A 142 -0.24 -3.27 -20.78
N ALA A 143 0.79 -3.85 -21.43
CA ALA A 143 0.69 -4.34 -22.79
C ALA A 143 -0.09 -5.68 -22.91
N ILE A 144 -0.22 -6.42 -21.78
CA ILE A 144 -0.84 -7.74 -21.72
C ILE A 144 -2.28 -7.67 -21.21
N ALA A 145 -2.57 -6.81 -20.24
CA ALA A 145 -3.84 -6.78 -19.52
C ALA A 145 -5.04 -6.41 -20.40
N ASP A 146 -6.21 -6.97 -20.05
CA ASP A 146 -7.52 -6.68 -20.67
C ASP A 146 -8.31 -5.64 -19.85
N LEU A 147 -8.19 -5.69 -18.52
CA LEU A 147 -8.81 -4.75 -17.59
C LEU A 147 -7.74 -4.05 -16.75
N TYR A 148 -7.93 -2.76 -16.54
CA TYR A 148 -7.02 -1.90 -15.80
C TYR A 148 -7.77 -1.21 -14.68
N PHE A 149 -7.45 -1.54 -13.44
CA PHE A 149 -8.06 -0.96 -12.25
C PHE A 149 -7.13 0.11 -11.69
N CYS A 150 -7.40 1.34 -12.09
CA CYS A 150 -6.57 2.50 -11.78
C CYS A 150 -6.96 3.08 -10.42
N PRO A 151 -6.01 3.31 -9.49
CA PRO A 151 -6.32 3.97 -8.23
C PRO A 151 -6.90 5.38 -8.40
N THR A 152 -6.39 6.16 -9.34
CA THR A 152 -6.77 7.55 -9.56
C THR A 152 -7.02 7.86 -11.05
N ALA A 153 -7.64 9.00 -11.33
CA ALA A 153 -7.80 9.52 -12.69
C ALA A 153 -6.45 9.78 -13.38
N ASN A 154 -5.41 10.19 -12.64
CA ASN A 154 -4.07 10.37 -13.19
C ASN A 154 -3.45 9.06 -13.66
N ASN A 155 -3.66 7.96 -12.91
CA ASN A 155 -3.19 6.64 -13.32
C ASN A 155 -3.88 6.19 -14.62
N ARG A 156 -5.18 6.42 -14.75
CA ARG A 156 -5.91 6.19 -16.00
C ARG A 156 -5.35 7.05 -17.15
N ALA A 157 -5.13 8.35 -16.92
CA ALA A 157 -4.60 9.25 -17.94
C ALA A 157 -3.20 8.83 -18.43
N ASN A 158 -2.38 8.23 -17.56
CA ASN A 158 -1.08 7.67 -17.96
C ASN A 158 -1.24 6.52 -18.98
N LEU A 159 -2.19 5.63 -18.77
CA LEU A 159 -2.49 4.53 -19.70
C LEU A 159 -3.09 5.05 -21.02
N GLU A 160 -3.97 6.05 -20.94
CA GLU A 160 -4.54 6.70 -22.13
C GLU A 160 -3.45 7.36 -23.01
N ARG A 161 -2.44 7.99 -22.39
CA ARG A 161 -1.26 8.53 -23.13
C ARG A 161 -0.44 7.45 -23.82
N GLU A 162 -0.46 6.22 -23.31
CA GLU A 162 0.19 5.06 -23.92
C GLU A 162 -0.69 4.37 -24.98
N GLY A 163 -1.86 4.94 -25.28
CA GLY A 163 -2.79 4.44 -26.33
C GLY A 163 -3.76 3.36 -25.84
N ILE A 164 -3.82 3.10 -24.53
CA ILE A 164 -4.79 2.15 -23.96
C ILE A 164 -6.10 2.88 -23.76
N THR A 165 -7.14 2.51 -24.51
CA THR A 165 -8.44 3.21 -24.52
C THR A 165 -9.62 2.35 -24.08
N LYS A 166 -9.40 1.05 -23.80
CA LYS A 166 -10.44 0.10 -23.40
C LYS A 166 -10.08 -0.61 -22.10
N GLY A 167 -11.09 -1.08 -21.40
CA GLY A 167 -10.89 -1.85 -20.16
C GLY A 167 -10.42 -1.01 -18.96
N LEU A 168 -10.44 0.31 -19.05
CA LEU A 168 -9.99 1.24 -18.00
C LEU A 168 -11.13 1.54 -17.01
N PHE A 169 -10.82 1.41 -15.71
CA PHE A 169 -11.73 1.74 -14.60
C PHE A 169 -10.95 2.48 -13.51
N VAL A 170 -11.46 3.62 -13.07
CA VAL A 170 -10.95 4.28 -11.85
C VAL A 170 -11.67 3.67 -10.66
N THR A 171 -10.95 2.93 -9.83
CA THR A 171 -11.56 2.15 -8.75
C THR A 171 -11.29 2.70 -7.35
N GLY A 172 -10.23 3.48 -7.20
CA GLY A 172 -9.57 3.71 -5.92
C GLY A 172 -8.53 2.61 -5.66
N ASN A 173 -7.77 2.76 -4.58
CA ASN A 173 -6.76 1.79 -4.17
C ASN A 173 -7.34 0.81 -3.14
N THR A 174 -7.12 -0.48 -3.35
CA THR A 174 -7.61 -1.57 -2.48
C THR A 174 -6.98 -1.55 -1.08
N VAL A 175 -5.88 -0.83 -0.86
CA VAL A 175 -5.32 -0.63 0.48
C VAL A 175 -6.31 0.07 1.41
N ILE A 176 -7.17 0.95 0.86
CA ILE A 176 -8.18 1.64 1.66
C ILE A 176 -9.28 0.66 2.10
N ASP A 177 -9.62 -0.32 1.26
CA ASP A 177 -10.52 -1.42 1.64
C ASP A 177 -9.91 -2.28 2.75
N ALA A 178 -8.60 -2.51 2.72
CA ALA A 178 -7.89 -3.29 3.73
C ALA A 178 -8.04 -2.69 5.14
N LEU A 179 -8.05 -1.36 5.26
CA LEU A 179 -8.22 -0.68 6.55
C LEU A 179 -9.53 -1.04 7.25
N LYS A 180 -10.60 -1.33 6.48
CA LYS A 180 -11.90 -1.74 7.05
C LYS A 180 -11.83 -3.08 7.79
N THR A 181 -10.92 -3.95 7.39
CA THR A 181 -10.71 -5.26 8.03
C THR A 181 -9.70 -5.18 9.16
N THR A 182 -8.62 -4.43 8.96
CA THR A 182 -7.49 -4.41 9.89
C THR A 182 -7.67 -3.45 11.06
N VAL A 183 -8.34 -2.30 10.85
CA VAL A 183 -8.58 -1.32 11.91
C VAL A 183 -9.77 -1.73 12.76
N ARG A 184 -9.54 -1.89 14.07
CA ARG A 184 -10.58 -2.29 15.05
C ARG A 184 -10.55 -1.37 16.26
N PRO A 185 -11.71 -0.92 16.74
CA PRO A 185 -11.78 -0.02 17.91
C PRO A 185 -11.17 -0.64 19.19
N ASP A 186 -11.37 -1.94 19.37
CA ASP A 186 -10.94 -2.74 20.52
C ASP A 186 -9.61 -3.47 20.27
N TYR A 187 -8.83 -3.06 19.26
CA TYR A 187 -7.58 -3.70 18.92
C TYR A 187 -6.57 -3.66 20.08
N ARG A 188 -6.01 -4.81 20.42
CA ARG A 188 -4.92 -4.94 21.38
C ARG A 188 -3.62 -5.25 20.67
N PHE A 189 -2.61 -4.40 20.87
CA PHE A 189 -1.27 -4.58 20.29
C PHE A 189 -0.53 -5.74 20.97
N SER A 190 0.27 -6.47 20.20
CA SER A 190 1.22 -7.43 20.78
C SER A 190 2.37 -6.71 21.51
N THR A 191 2.74 -5.51 21.03
CA THR A 191 3.68 -4.63 21.69
C THR A 191 2.99 -3.93 22.85
N GLU A 192 3.25 -4.39 24.10
CA GLU A 192 2.54 -3.93 25.30
C GLU A 192 2.71 -2.42 25.55
N GLU A 193 3.84 -1.84 25.20
CA GLU A 193 4.08 -0.39 25.29
C GLU A 193 3.00 0.42 24.54
N LEU A 194 2.54 -0.07 23.40
CA LEU A 194 1.49 0.60 22.62
C LEU A 194 0.12 0.56 23.30
N ASN A 195 -0.17 -0.45 24.12
CA ASN A 195 -1.41 -0.53 24.87
C ASN A 195 -1.45 0.48 26.05
N GLN A 196 -0.29 0.97 26.49
CA GLN A 196 -0.15 1.88 27.64
C GLN A 196 -0.09 3.34 27.22
N LEU A 197 -0.08 3.65 25.93
CA LEU A 197 -0.04 5.04 25.45
C LEU A 197 -1.32 5.80 25.82
N PRO A 198 -1.22 7.09 26.18
CA PRO A 198 -2.36 7.90 26.61
C PRO A 198 -3.21 8.39 25.43
N TYR A 199 -3.79 7.45 24.68
CA TYR A 199 -4.68 7.75 23.55
C TYR A 199 -5.89 8.60 24.00
N GLY A 200 -6.19 9.67 23.26
CA GLY A 200 -7.28 10.59 23.58
C GLY A 200 -6.91 11.67 24.61
N GLU A 201 -5.90 11.47 25.44
CA GLU A 201 -5.38 12.48 26.39
C GLU A 201 -4.24 13.28 25.79
N LYS A 202 -3.36 12.60 25.05
CA LYS A 202 -2.23 13.21 24.35
C LYS A 202 -2.30 12.97 22.85
N LYS A 203 -1.61 13.80 22.10
CA LYS A 203 -1.46 13.68 20.65
C LYS A 203 -0.38 12.66 20.32
N ILE A 204 -0.77 11.51 19.81
CA ILE A 204 0.17 10.49 19.35
C ILE A 204 0.62 10.83 17.94
N VAL A 205 1.91 11.00 17.72
CA VAL A 205 2.51 11.25 16.41
C VAL A 205 3.22 9.99 15.96
N LEU A 206 2.69 9.37 14.91
CA LEU A 206 3.32 8.21 14.28
C LEU A 206 4.46 8.69 13.38
N VAL A 207 5.63 8.07 13.53
CA VAL A 207 6.81 8.38 12.72
C VAL A 207 7.26 7.16 11.94
N THR A 208 7.55 7.32 10.64
CA THR A 208 8.31 6.35 9.86
C THR A 208 9.35 7.06 9.00
N CYS A 209 10.61 6.61 9.03
CA CYS A 209 11.68 7.17 8.21
C CYS A 209 12.72 6.09 7.92
N HIS A 210 12.90 5.75 6.63
CA HIS A 210 13.78 4.66 6.21
C HIS A 210 14.26 4.75 4.75
N ARG A 211 13.83 5.76 4.00
CA ARG A 211 14.20 5.93 2.60
C ARG A 211 15.70 6.21 2.45
N ARG A 212 16.34 5.56 1.48
CA ARG A 212 17.79 5.72 1.22
C ARG A 212 18.18 7.14 0.84
N GLU A 213 17.29 7.86 0.17
CA GLU A 213 17.47 9.27 -0.22
C GLU A 213 17.61 10.20 1.00
N ASN A 214 17.12 9.77 2.18
CA ASN A 214 17.23 10.49 3.43
C ASN A 214 18.50 10.17 4.22
N TYR A 215 19.33 9.22 3.80
CA TYR A 215 20.54 8.86 4.55
C TYR A 215 21.53 10.03 4.66
N GLY A 216 22.29 10.08 5.75
CA GLY A 216 23.24 11.13 6.04
C GLY A 216 22.63 12.38 6.68
N GLU A 217 22.96 13.56 6.20
CA GLU A 217 22.52 14.84 6.77
C GLU A 217 20.98 15.02 6.81
N PRO A 218 20.20 14.63 5.79
CA PRO A 218 18.75 14.64 5.87
C PRO A 218 18.22 13.82 7.05
N MET A 219 18.71 12.61 7.27
CA MET A 219 18.29 11.73 8.36
C MET A 219 18.60 12.36 9.73
N LYS A 220 19.78 12.95 9.90
CA LYS A 220 20.16 13.70 11.11
C LYS A 220 19.19 14.84 11.38
N ASN A 221 18.88 15.67 10.38
CA ASN A 221 17.95 16.79 10.51
C ASN A 221 16.55 16.32 10.91
N ILE A 222 16.07 15.22 10.31
CA ILE A 222 14.79 14.60 10.67
C ILE A 222 14.81 14.17 12.14
N MET A 223 15.84 13.45 12.60
CA MET A 223 15.92 12.98 14.00
C MET A 223 15.98 14.15 14.99
N LEU A 224 16.71 15.22 14.66
CA LEU A 224 16.76 16.43 15.49
C LEU A 224 15.42 17.16 15.51
N ALA A 225 14.69 17.22 14.39
CA ALA A 225 13.33 17.77 14.34
C ALA A 225 12.37 16.99 15.24
N LEU A 226 12.39 15.66 15.18
CA LEU A 226 11.57 14.79 16.04
C LEU A 226 11.88 15.01 17.52
N ARG A 227 13.16 15.10 17.90
CA ARG A 227 13.58 15.42 19.26
C ARG A 227 13.01 16.78 19.72
N GLN A 228 13.17 17.80 18.91
CA GLN A 228 12.69 19.14 19.21
C GLN A 228 11.16 19.18 19.37
N ILE A 229 10.40 18.55 18.48
CA ILE A 229 8.95 18.43 18.60
C ILE A 229 8.55 17.80 19.95
N ALA A 230 9.24 16.73 20.36
CA ALA A 230 8.96 16.06 21.62
C ALA A 230 9.34 16.94 22.84
N GLU A 231 10.45 17.66 22.78
CA GLU A 231 10.91 18.53 23.87
C GLU A 231 10.00 19.73 24.08
N GLU A 232 9.52 20.34 23.00
CA GLU A 232 8.72 21.58 23.02
C GLU A 232 7.22 21.35 23.27
N ASN A 233 6.71 20.12 23.06
CA ASN A 233 5.27 19.82 23.20
C ASN A 233 5.01 18.72 24.22
N ARG A 234 4.60 19.11 25.45
CA ARG A 234 4.37 18.18 26.58
C ARG A 234 3.14 17.28 26.38
N ASP A 235 2.21 17.67 25.52
CA ASP A 235 0.99 16.95 25.15
C ASP A 235 1.18 16.03 23.92
N VAL A 236 2.41 15.85 23.47
CA VAL A 236 2.78 14.99 22.33
C VAL A 236 3.57 13.78 22.80
N GLU A 237 3.23 12.61 22.27
CA GLU A 237 4.02 11.37 22.34
C GLU A 237 4.40 10.96 20.91
N LEU A 238 5.69 10.78 20.64
CA LEU A 238 6.17 10.27 19.34
C LEU A 238 6.32 8.76 19.40
N VAL A 239 5.75 8.06 18.46
CA VAL A 239 5.91 6.59 18.32
C VAL A 239 6.60 6.30 17.01
N TYR A 240 7.77 5.71 17.09
CA TYR A 240 8.59 5.40 15.91
C TYR A 240 8.94 3.92 15.84
N PRO A 241 8.21 3.12 15.01
CA PRO A 241 8.64 1.79 14.63
C PRO A 241 9.93 1.88 13.78
N VAL A 242 11.07 1.60 14.41
CA VAL A 242 12.39 1.84 13.82
C VAL A 242 12.76 0.75 12.83
N HIS A 243 13.01 1.13 11.59
CA HIS A 243 13.42 0.20 10.54
C HIS A 243 14.72 -0.54 10.89
N LEU A 244 14.85 -1.81 10.48
CA LEU A 244 15.99 -2.68 10.82
C LEU A 244 17.31 -2.29 10.15
N SER A 245 17.31 -1.33 9.21
CA SER A 245 18.54 -0.85 8.57
C SER A 245 19.54 -0.32 9.61
N PRO A 246 20.79 -0.78 9.59
CA PRO A 246 21.83 -0.29 10.51
C PRO A 246 22.00 1.24 10.44
N VAL A 247 21.90 1.82 9.25
CA VAL A 247 22.03 3.28 9.04
C VAL A 247 20.93 4.05 9.77
N VAL A 248 19.69 3.55 9.72
CA VAL A 248 18.57 4.16 10.43
C VAL A 248 18.74 4.02 11.93
N ARG A 249 19.09 2.82 12.42
CA ARG A 249 19.30 2.57 13.85
C ARG A 249 20.42 3.43 14.43
N GLU A 250 21.53 3.56 13.72
CA GLU A 250 22.65 4.42 14.13
C GLU A 250 22.21 5.89 14.27
N ALA A 251 21.45 6.40 13.30
CA ALA A 251 20.95 7.77 13.37
C ALA A 251 19.98 7.98 14.54
N VAL A 252 19.05 7.03 14.77
CA VAL A 252 18.12 7.03 15.88
C VAL A 252 18.87 6.99 17.22
N ASP A 253 19.85 6.11 17.36
CA ASP A 253 20.64 5.97 18.59
C ASP A 253 21.47 7.22 18.87
N THR A 254 22.01 7.88 17.85
CA THR A 254 22.85 9.06 17.99
C THR A 254 22.07 10.32 18.33
N TYR A 255 20.91 10.53 17.68
CA TYR A 255 20.24 11.84 17.72
C TYR A 255 18.91 11.82 18.46
N LEU A 256 18.22 10.68 18.56
CA LEU A 256 16.85 10.60 19.09
C LEU A 256 16.73 9.78 20.37
N ARG A 257 17.61 8.81 20.61
CA ARG A 257 17.57 7.98 21.84
C ARG A 257 17.67 8.85 23.10
N GLY A 258 16.83 8.57 24.08
CA GLY A 258 16.75 9.31 25.36
C GLY A 258 16.02 10.65 25.27
N ALA A 259 15.44 11.01 24.12
CA ALA A 259 14.52 12.14 24.05
C ALA A 259 13.23 11.84 24.84
N PRO A 260 12.66 12.83 25.55
CA PRO A 260 11.45 12.61 26.34
C PRO A 260 10.25 12.29 25.46
N ARG A 261 9.37 11.38 25.92
CA ARG A 261 8.12 11.03 25.21
C ARG A 261 8.33 10.52 23.79
N VAL A 262 9.46 9.88 23.54
CA VAL A 262 9.79 9.22 22.28
C VAL A 262 9.86 7.71 22.52
N HIS A 263 8.95 6.99 21.89
CA HIS A 263 8.81 5.54 21.97
C HIS A 263 9.45 4.92 20.73
N LEU A 264 10.63 4.34 20.91
CA LEU A 264 11.36 3.65 19.84
C LEU A 264 11.07 2.16 19.96
N ILE A 265 10.32 1.63 19.02
CA ILE A 265 9.85 0.24 19.01
C ILE A 265 10.36 -0.51 17.78
N ASP A 266 10.25 -1.83 17.80
CA ASP A 266 10.54 -2.64 16.61
C ASP A 266 9.49 -2.44 15.51
N PRO A 267 9.82 -2.77 14.25
CA PRO A 267 8.87 -2.68 13.14
C PRO A 267 7.60 -3.49 13.42
N LEU A 268 6.45 -2.90 13.08
CA LEU A 268 5.15 -3.49 13.35
C LEU A 268 4.64 -4.34 12.17
N PRO A 269 3.85 -5.39 12.44
CA PRO A 269 2.98 -6.00 11.44
C PRO A 269 1.99 -4.99 10.85
N ALA A 270 1.39 -5.31 9.70
CA ALA A 270 0.54 -4.37 8.97
C ALA A 270 -0.72 -3.97 9.77
N ASP A 271 -1.36 -4.93 10.42
CA ASP A 271 -2.55 -4.69 11.24
C ASP A 271 -2.25 -3.82 12.47
N GLU A 272 -1.11 -4.04 13.15
CA GLU A 272 -0.66 -3.17 14.24
C GLU A 272 -0.35 -1.76 13.74
N MET A 273 0.34 -1.64 12.59
CA MET A 273 0.63 -0.35 11.97
C MET A 273 -0.66 0.41 11.63
N HIS A 274 -1.66 -0.25 11.04
CA HIS A 274 -2.95 0.35 10.71
C HIS A 274 -3.71 0.82 11.96
N ASN A 275 -3.69 0.02 13.04
CA ASN A 275 -4.36 0.39 14.29
C ASN A 275 -3.62 1.51 15.04
N LEU A 276 -2.28 1.53 15.02
CA LEU A 276 -1.49 2.64 15.56
C LEU A 276 -1.77 3.93 14.78
N MET A 277 -1.78 3.85 13.45
CA MET A 277 -2.10 4.96 12.55
C MET A 277 -3.52 5.50 12.81
N ALA A 278 -4.51 4.60 12.96
CA ALA A 278 -5.89 4.98 13.28
C ALA A 278 -6.03 5.71 14.62
N ARG A 279 -5.18 5.39 15.61
CA ARG A 279 -5.15 6.03 16.93
C ARG A 279 -4.22 7.23 17.01
N SER A 280 -3.43 7.49 15.97
CA SER A 280 -2.53 8.64 15.90
C SER A 280 -3.28 9.94 15.64
N TYR A 281 -2.70 11.04 16.06
CA TYR A 281 -3.14 12.39 15.76
C TYR A 281 -2.56 12.88 14.43
N LEU A 282 -1.26 12.66 14.22
CA LEU A 282 -0.48 13.14 13.06
C LEU A 282 0.46 12.02 12.59
N VAL A 283 0.75 11.98 11.31
CA VAL A 283 1.75 11.06 10.73
C VAL A 283 2.90 11.86 10.11
N LEU A 284 4.12 11.59 10.55
CA LEU A 284 5.37 12.07 9.97
C LEU A 284 6.04 10.91 9.24
N THR A 285 6.18 10.97 7.92
CA THR A 285 6.61 9.78 7.15
C THR A 285 7.44 10.13 5.92
N ASP A 286 8.29 9.20 5.50
CA ASP A 286 8.88 9.18 4.15
C ASP A 286 8.31 8.04 3.27
N SER A 287 7.34 7.29 3.77
CA SER A 287 6.69 6.18 3.07
C SER A 287 5.64 6.65 2.06
N GLY A 288 5.63 6.07 0.86
CA GLY A 288 4.58 6.30 -0.15
C GLY A 288 3.22 5.73 0.27
N GLY A 289 3.19 4.53 0.86
CA GLY A 289 1.94 3.86 1.28
C GLY A 289 1.17 4.66 2.34
N LEU A 290 1.85 5.16 3.36
CA LEU A 290 1.20 5.92 4.43
C LEU A 290 0.58 7.24 3.93
N GLN A 291 1.05 7.79 2.80
CA GLN A 291 0.44 8.95 2.16
C GLN A 291 -0.95 8.65 1.55
N GLU A 292 -1.24 7.39 1.29
CA GLU A 292 -2.55 6.92 0.80
C GLU A 292 -3.45 6.47 1.96
N GLU A 293 -2.87 5.75 2.92
CA GLU A 293 -3.58 5.07 4.01
C GLU A 293 -4.01 6.02 5.14
N ALA A 294 -3.10 6.87 5.63
CA ALA A 294 -3.38 7.74 6.76
C ALA A 294 -4.50 8.75 6.50
N PRO A 295 -4.58 9.40 5.31
CA PRO A 295 -5.70 10.26 4.96
C PRO A 295 -7.05 9.54 4.96
N ALA A 296 -7.11 8.25 4.62
CA ALA A 296 -8.34 7.46 4.69
C ALA A 296 -8.87 7.27 6.11
N LEU A 297 -7.99 7.42 7.10
CA LEU A 297 -8.31 7.41 8.53
C LEU A 297 -8.50 8.82 9.11
N GLY A 298 -8.55 9.86 8.26
CA GLY A 298 -8.67 11.25 8.67
C GLY A 298 -7.42 11.79 9.41
N LYS A 299 -6.23 11.24 9.09
CA LYS A 299 -4.98 11.65 9.74
C LYS A 299 -4.17 12.54 8.80
N PRO A 300 -3.86 13.79 9.19
CA PRO A 300 -2.93 14.63 8.44
C PRO A 300 -1.56 13.97 8.31
N VAL A 301 -0.93 14.14 7.15
CA VAL A 301 0.38 13.57 6.85
C VAL A 301 1.37 14.67 6.49
N LEU A 302 2.51 14.69 7.15
CA LEU A 302 3.68 15.46 6.76
C LEU A 302 4.74 14.52 6.20
N VAL A 303 5.12 14.77 4.96
CA VAL A 303 6.08 13.95 4.23
C VAL A 303 7.47 14.55 4.35
N MET A 304 8.36 13.84 5.03
CA MET A 304 9.76 14.20 5.27
C MET A 304 10.62 13.82 4.05
N ARG A 305 10.30 14.43 2.90
CA ARG A 305 10.98 14.25 1.61
C ARG A 305 11.01 15.57 0.84
N ARG A 306 11.92 15.66 -0.14
CA ARG A 306 11.98 16.82 -1.04
C ARG A 306 10.90 16.79 -2.11
N GLU A 307 10.49 15.59 -2.51
CA GLU A 307 9.46 15.34 -3.53
C GLU A 307 8.64 14.09 -3.18
N THR A 308 7.51 13.91 -3.83
CA THR A 308 6.68 12.71 -3.67
C THR A 308 6.17 12.21 -5.01
N GLU A 309 6.07 10.90 -5.15
CA GLU A 309 5.38 10.21 -6.25
C GLU A 309 3.85 10.17 -6.06
N ARG A 310 3.33 10.94 -5.12
CA ARG A 310 1.90 11.02 -4.75
C ARG A 310 1.38 12.47 -4.85
N PRO A 311 1.48 13.12 -6.02
CA PRO A 311 1.08 14.52 -6.19
C PRO A 311 -0.40 14.75 -5.87
N GLU A 312 -1.26 13.78 -6.15
CA GLU A 312 -2.70 13.89 -5.90
C GLU A 312 -3.04 14.12 -4.42
N ALA A 313 -2.28 13.51 -3.49
CA ALA A 313 -2.49 13.72 -2.05
C ALA A 313 -2.12 15.15 -1.62
N VAL A 314 -1.08 15.71 -2.24
CA VAL A 314 -0.68 17.11 -1.99
C VAL A 314 -1.71 18.08 -2.57
N GLU A 315 -2.16 17.85 -3.78
CA GLU A 315 -3.20 18.66 -4.46
C GLU A 315 -4.54 18.61 -3.71
N ALA A 316 -4.93 17.43 -3.23
CA ALA A 316 -6.13 17.25 -2.41
C ALA A 316 -6.02 17.89 -1.01
N GLY A 317 -4.81 18.22 -0.57
CA GLY A 317 -4.55 18.81 0.75
C GLY A 317 -4.54 17.84 1.91
N THR A 318 -4.58 16.53 1.67
CA THR A 318 -4.50 15.49 2.71
C THR A 318 -3.08 15.30 3.22
N VAL A 319 -2.10 15.67 2.40
CA VAL A 319 -0.65 15.50 2.64
C VAL A 319 0.06 16.81 2.38
N LYS A 320 1.12 17.09 3.12
CA LYS A 320 2.05 18.21 2.85
C LYS A 320 3.49 17.73 2.88
N LEU A 321 4.28 18.20 1.90
CA LEU A 321 5.73 18.03 1.93
C LEU A 321 6.34 19.01 2.93
N CYS A 322 7.02 18.50 3.96
CA CYS A 322 7.77 19.33 4.92
C CYS A 322 9.28 19.34 4.66
N GLY A 323 9.73 18.66 3.60
CA GLY A 323 11.15 18.60 3.29
C GLY A 323 11.95 17.78 4.28
N VAL A 324 13.26 18.07 4.34
CA VAL A 324 14.23 17.36 5.19
C VAL A 324 15.09 18.33 6.01
N ILE A 325 14.63 19.56 6.16
CA ILE A 325 15.27 20.61 6.97
C ILE A 325 14.59 20.62 8.33
N GLN A 326 15.38 20.64 9.41
CA GLN A 326 14.86 20.57 10.78
C GLN A 326 13.78 21.61 11.06
N ASP A 327 14.06 22.88 10.80
CA ASP A 327 13.15 24.00 11.13
C ASP A 327 11.82 23.92 10.35
N ASP A 328 11.85 23.47 9.09
CA ASP A 328 10.67 23.32 8.26
C ASP A 328 9.77 22.21 8.81
N ILE A 329 10.35 21.06 9.19
CA ILE A 329 9.62 19.92 9.78
C ILE A 329 8.97 20.36 11.09
N VAL A 330 9.73 21.00 11.98
CA VAL A 330 9.23 21.48 13.29
C VAL A 330 8.09 22.48 13.09
N THR A 331 8.30 23.52 12.25
CA THR A 331 7.31 24.56 12.00
C THR A 331 5.99 24.00 11.48
N MET A 332 6.05 23.07 10.52
CA MET A 332 4.85 22.46 9.96
C MET A 332 4.15 21.52 10.94
N ALA A 333 4.90 20.73 11.71
CA ALA A 333 4.34 19.86 12.74
C ALA A 333 3.68 20.66 13.84
N GLU A 334 4.34 21.70 14.37
CA GLU A 334 3.79 22.57 15.41
C GLU A 334 2.52 23.30 14.96
N ARG A 335 2.47 23.72 13.70
CA ARG A 335 1.25 24.31 13.14
C ARG A 335 0.08 23.34 13.26
N LEU A 336 0.25 22.07 12.90
CA LEU A 336 -0.83 21.08 13.01
C LEU A 336 -1.13 20.69 14.46
N ILE A 337 -0.14 20.74 15.34
CA ILE A 337 -0.32 20.45 16.77
C ILE A 337 -1.11 21.57 17.47
N ARG A 338 -0.87 22.84 17.12
CA ARG A 338 -1.39 24.00 17.84
C ARG A 338 -2.59 24.67 17.16
N ASP A 339 -2.71 24.58 15.83
CA ASP A 339 -3.79 25.20 15.05
C ASP A 339 -4.80 24.13 14.60
N LYS A 340 -5.91 24.05 15.34
CA LYS A 340 -7.00 23.12 15.04
C LYS A 340 -7.59 23.32 13.65
N SER A 341 -7.68 24.57 13.16
CA SER A 341 -8.21 24.85 11.84
C SER A 341 -7.31 24.28 10.73
N ALA A 342 -5.98 24.44 10.88
CA ALA A 342 -5.02 23.85 9.96
C ALA A 342 -5.05 22.32 9.98
N TYR A 343 -5.22 21.73 11.17
CA TYR A 343 -5.40 20.29 11.33
C TYR A 343 -6.68 19.79 10.65
N ASP A 344 -7.83 20.39 11.00
CA ASP A 344 -9.13 19.99 10.50
C ASP A 344 -9.22 20.12 8.96
N ALA A 345 -8.57 21.12 8.39
CA ALA A 345 -8.51 21.30 6.94
C ALA A 345 -7.82 20.12 6.22
N MET A 346 -6.79 19.53 6.83
CA MET A 346 -6.13 18.34 6.29
C MET A 346 -6.88 17.05 6.62
N ALA A 347 -7.34 16.92 7.86
CA ALA A 347 -8.01 15.71 8.35
C ALA A 347 -9.33 15.42 7.65
N HIS A 348 -10.06 16.46 7.18
CA HIS A 348 -11.33 16.33 6.49
C HIS A 348 -11.22 16.49 4.97
N ALA A 349 -10.02 16.68 4.43
CA ALA A 349 -9.81 16.70 2.98
C ALA A 349 -10.14 15.31 2.37
N VAL A 350 -10.69 15.33 1.17
CA VAL A 350 -11.09 14.09 0.47
C VAL A 350 -9.85 13.30 0.06
N ASN A 351 -9.77 12.05 0.46
CA ASN A 351 -8.68 11.17 0.05
C ASN A 351 -8.78 10.83 -1.45
N PRO A 352 -7.81 11.21 -2.28
CA PRO A 352 -7.85 10.96 -3.72
C PRO A 352 -7.63 9.48 -4.09
N TYR A 353 -7.17 8.67 -3.14
CA TYR A 353 -6.85 7.24 -3.37
C TYR A 353 -7.99 6.29 -3.08
N GLY A 354 -9.16 6.76 -2.65
CA GLY A 354 -10.31 5.89 -2.50
C GLY A 354 -11.18 6.19 -1.28
N ASP A 355 -12.32 5.50 -1.27
CA ASP A 355 -13.37 5.55 -0.26
C ASP A 355 -13.61 4.20 0.42
N GLY A 356 -12.73 3.22 0.15
CA GLY A 356 -12.82 1.85 0.66
C GLY A 356 -13.86 0.99 -0.07
N HIS A 357 -14.15 1.28 -1.32
CA HIS A 357 -15.01 0.47 -2.20
C HIS A 357 -14.31 0.07 -3.51
N ALA A 358 -12.98 0.03 -3.51
CA ALA A 358 -12.20 -0.35 -4.69
C ALA A 358 -12.44 -1.82 -5.05
N CYS A 359 -12.39 -2.73 -4.08
CA CYS A 359 -12.63 -4.15 -4.29
C CYS A 359 -14.01 -4.41 -4.90
N ARG A 360 -15.05 -3.72 -4.42
CA ARG A 360 -16.40 -3.79 -4.97
C ARG A 360 -16.44 -3.36 -6.44
N ARG A 361 -15.80 -2.22 -6.79
CA ARG A 361 -15.75 -1.71 -8.17
C ARG A 361 -15.02 -2.66 -9.10
N ILE A 362 -13.94 -3.28 -8.62
CA ILE A 362 -13.20 -4.29 -9.37
C ILE A 362 -14.07 -5.51 -9.64
N ALA A 363 -14.75 -6.05 -8.61
CA ALA A 363 -15.66 -7.18 -8.77
C ALA A 363 -16.82 -6.85 -9.72
N ASP A 364 -17.44 -5.67 -9.60
CA ASP A 364 -18.48 -5.18 -10.50
C ASP A 364 -18.01 -5.11 -11.97
N ALA A 365 -16.75 -4.69 -12.20
CA ALA A 365 -16.18 -4.62 -13.55
C ALA A 365 -15.89 -6.01 -14.13
N ILE A 366 -15.51 -6.97 -13.32
CA ILE A 366 -15.34 -8.36 -13.71
C ILE A 366 -16.70 -8.97 -14.07
N GLU A 367 -17.71 -8.79 -13.23
CA GLU A 367 -19.09 -9.23 -13.53
C GLU A 367 -19.60 -8.64 -14.85
N TRP A 368 -19.33 -7.36 -15.10
CA TRP A 368 -19.70 -6.69 -16.35
C TRP A 368 -18.98 -7.29 -17.56
N LYS A 369 -17.67 -7.55 -17.46
CA LYS A 369 -16.87 -8.16 -18.52
C LYS A 369 -17.41 -9.54 -18.93
N PHE A 370 -17.83 -10.34 -17.95
CA PHE A 370 -18.33 -11.70 -18.20
C PHE A 370 -19.87 -11.80 -18.38
N GLY A 371 -20.55 -10.65 -18.44
CA GLY A 371 -22.00 -10.59 -18.69
C GLY A 371 -22.87 -11.03 -17.51
N LEU A 372 -22.31 -11.15 -16.30
CA LEU A 372 -23.03 -11.39 -15.06
C LEU A 372 -23.77 -10.12 -14.61
N ARG A 373 -23.31 -8.97 -15.04
CA ARG A 373 -23.91 -7.65 -14.82
C ARG A 373 -24.17 -6.94 -16.14
N ARG A 374 -25.33 -6.31 -16.29
CA ARG A 374 -25.74 -5.60 -17.52
C ARG A 374 -25.08 -4.22 -17.63
N ASP A 375 -25.11 -3.45 -16.55
CA ASP A 375 -24.68 -2.06 -16.56
C ASP A 375 -23.17 -1.95 -16.26
N ARG A 376 -22.51 -1.06 -16.99
CA ARG A 376 -21.12 -0.70 -16.68
C ARG A 376 -21.07 -0.18 -15.21
N PRO A 377 -20.11 -0.65 -14.40
CA PRO A 377 -20.00 -0.22 -13.01
C PRO A 377 -19.62 1.26 -12.89
N ALA A 378 -20.05 1.88 -11.78
CA ALA A 378 -19.64 3.22 -11.41
C ALA A 378 -18.14 3.25 -11.08
N GLU A 379 -17.49 4.34 -11.43
CA GLU A 379 -16.07 4.59 -11.16
C GLU A 379 -15.89 5.50 -9.93
N PHE A 380 -14.71 5.51 -9.33
CA PHE A 380 -14.38 6.39 -8.21
C PHE A 380 -14.08 7.80 -8.72
N GLY A 381 -14.71 8.82 -8.13
CA GLY A 381 -14.45 10.23 -8.44
C GLY A 381 -14.93 10.69 -9.83
N VAL A 382 -15.79 9.90 -10.48
CA VAL A 382 -16.40 10.21 -11.80
C VAL A 382 -17.90 10.35 -11.66
#